data_c5893e84a19b9a171de80db766ed80a6
#
_entry.id   c5893e84a19b9a171de80db766ed80a6
#
_cell.length_a   1.000
_cell.length_b   1.000
_cell.length_c   1.000
_cell.angle_alpha   90.00
_cell.angle_beta   90.00
_cell.angle_gamma   90.00
#
_symmetry.space_group_name_H-M   'P 1'
#
loop_
_entity.id
_entity.type
_entity.pdbx_description
1 polymer ?
#
loop_
_entity_poly.entity_id
_entity_poly.type
_entity_poly.pdbx_seq_one_letter_code
_entity_poly.pdbx_strand_id
1 'polypeptide(L)'
;DPLGLDSSAIQTQKLTDNILPKMFKGYSLHWGFVIAVICVLVILFIMKKTSFGYKAKMGGLNPNFANYGGINSTKMMYYVLMLSGALAGVGGACEVLGTRYRYVDSMITSPGYAWTGIIASLMSSNHPVGILVSSIFLAGLTTGGSTIERSMGVPSEVTTIIQGIITLLITAKFAVKWYKKKQNITDKEGVQ
;
A
#
# COMPACT_ATOMS: atom_id res chain seq x y z
N ASP A 1 -31.51 16.22 -5.08
CA ASP A 1 -30.20 15.78 -4.56
C ASP A 1 -29.11 16.67 -5.12
N PRO A 2 -28.51 17.58 -4.31
CA PRO A 2 -27.54 18.56 -4.82
C PRO A 2 -26.19 17.95 -5.25
N LEU A 3 -25.96 16.69 -4.94
CA LEU A 3 -24.71 15.99 -5.23
C LEU A 3 -24.89 14.70 -6.05
N GLY A 4 -26.11 14.23 -6.22
CA GLY A 4 -26.45 13.02 -6.97
C GLY A 4 -27.05 13.41 -8.31
N LEU A 5 -26.34 13.15 -9.37
CA LEU A 5 -26.83 13.28 -10.72
C LEU A 5 -27.24 11.92 -11.26
N ASP A 6 -28.51 11.80 -11.51
CA ASP A 6 -29.14 10.73 -12.27
C ASP A 6 -28.53 9.35 -12.17
N SER A 7 -29.35 8.44 -11.74
CA SER A 7 -29.17 7.00 -11.85
C SER A 7 -28.73 6.23 -10.60
N SER A 8 -28.94 5.01 -10.63
CA SER A 8 -28.75 3.93 -9.68
C SER A 8 -27.41 3.83 -8.92
N ALA A 9 -26.44 4.68 -9.19
CA ALA A 9 -25.16 4.75 -8.46
C ALA A 9 -25.00 6.13 -7.82
N ILE A 10 -24.69 6.15 -6.51
CA ILE A 10 -24.36 7.37 -5.77
C ILE A 10 -23.01 7.87 -6.29
N GLN A 11 -23.01 8.98 -7.03
CA GLN A 11 -21.81 9.57 -7.60
C GLN A 11 -21.84 11.10 -7.47
N THR A 12 -20.67 11.72 -7.32
CA THR A 12 -20.55 13.18 -7.31
C THR A 12 -20.52 13.72 -8.74
N GLN A 13 -20.83 15.02 -8.86
CA GLN A 13 -20.67 15.74 -10.13
C GLN A 13 -19.24 15.62 -10.63
N LYS A 14 -19.08 15.49 -11.94
CA LYS A 14 -17.75 15.40 -12.56
C LYS A 14 -16.98 16.69 -12.30
N LEU A 15 -15.79 16.54 -11.73
CA LEU A 15 -14.83 17.63 -11.54
C LEU A 15 -14.31 18.07 -12.91
N THR A 16 -13.90 19.34 -13.01
CA THR A 16 -13.29 19.87 -14.25
C THR A 16 -12.16 18.97 -14.72
N ASP A 17 -12.18 18.59 -16.00
CA ASP A 17 -11.14 17.74 -16.59
C ASP A 17 -9.76 18.41 -16.45
N ASN A 18 -8.72 17.61 -16.18
CA ASN A 18 -7.30 17.99 -16.08
C ASN A 18 -6.79 18.59 -14.76
N ILE A 19 -7.36 18.26 -13.61
CA ILE A 19 -6.75 18.64 -12.32
C ILE A 19 -5.37 17.98 -12.15
N LEU A 20 -5.23 16.69 -12.56
CA LEU A 20 -3.94 16.01 -12.69
C LEU A 20 -3.73 15.63 -14.16
N PRO A 21 -2.99 16.42 -14.95
CA PRO A 21 -2.80 16.17 -16.36
C PRO A 21 -2.08 14.84 -16.61
N LYS A 22 -2.44 14.16 -17.71
CA LYS A 22 -1.75 12.95 -18.18
C LYS A 22 -0.36 13.32 -18.69
N MET A 23 0.68 12.59 -18.27
CA MET A 23 2.05 12.84 -18.71
C MET A 23 2.26 12.54 -20.21
N PHE A 24 1.55 11.52 -20.73
CA PHE A 24 1.65 11.12 -22.13
C PHE A 24 0.26 10.93 -22.72
N LYS A 25 0.04 11.47 -23.92
CA LYS A 25 -1.18 11.21 -24.73
C LYS A 25 -1.21 9.72 -25.09
N GLY A 26 -2.27 9.02 -24.69
CA GLY A 26 -2.44 7.58 -24.98
C GLY A 26 -2.14 6.61 -23.85
N TYR A 27 -1.53 7.05 -22.76
CA TYR A 27 -1.28 6.22 -21.57
C TYR A 27 -2.07 6.73 -20.36
N SER A 28 -2.42 5.81 -19.45
CA SER A 28 -3.11 6.16 -18.18
C SER A 28 -2.18 6.76 -17.13
N LEU A 29 -0.91 7.04 -17.47
CA LEU A 29 0.07 7.58 -16.55
C LEU A 29 -0.20 9.07 -16.31
N HIS A 30 -0.51 9.41 -15.09
CA HIS A 30 -0.78 10.78 -14.64
C HIS A 30 0.22 11.21 -13.56
N TRP A 31 0.25 12.50 -13.22
CA TRP A 31 1.17 13.06 -12.22
C TRP A 31 1.07 12.41 -10.83
N GLY A 32 0.01 11.66 -10.54
CA GLY A 32 -0.11 10.86 -9.32
C GLY A 32 1.03 9.85 -9.13
N PHE A 33 1.61 9.30 -10.21
CA PHE A 33 2.78 8.44 -10.12
C PHE A 33 4.02 9.18 -9.60
N VAL A 34 4.23 10.42 -10.06
CA VAL A 34 5.33 11.27 -9.58
C VAL A 34 5.16 11.58 -8.10
N ILE A 35 3.92 11.91 -7.68
CA ILE A 35 3.59 12.12 -6.26
C ILE A 35 3.90 10.87 -5.44
N ALA A 36 3.53 9.68 -5.92
CA ALA A 36 3.83 8.41 -5.24
C ALA A 36 5.34 8.19 -5.07
N VAL A 37 6.14 8.44 -6.10
CA VAL A 37 7.62 8.34 -6.03
C VAL A 37 8.18 9.34 -5.03
N ILE A 38 7.72 10.58 -5.05
CA ILE A 38 8.13 11.61 -4.08
C ILE A 38 7.78 11.17 -2.66
N CYS A 39 6.57 10.65 -2.41
CA CYS A 39 6.18 10.12 -1.10
C CYS A 39 7.13 9.00 -0.63
N VAL A 40 7.50 8.07 -1.50
CA VAL A 40 8.46 7.00 -1.17
C VAL A 40 9.82 7.58 -0.79
N LEU A 41 10.33 8.57 -1.53
CA LEU A 41 11.60 9.23 -1.23
C LEU A 41 11.54 9.99 0.11
N VAL A 42 10.45 10.69 0.38
CA VAL A 42 10.23 11.39 1.65
C VAL A 42 10.21 10.40 2.81
N ILE A 43 9.48 9.29 2.70
CA ILE A 43 9.46 8.26 3.73
C ILE A 43 10.82 7.62 3.93
N LEU A 44 11.55 7.33 2.86
CA LEU A 44 12.94 6.83 2.95
C LEU A 44 13.84 7.81 3.72
N PHE A 45 13.75 9.09 3.41
CA PHE A 45 14.51 10.13 4.10
C PHE A 45 14.14 10.19 5.58
N ILE A 46 12.84 10.23 5.90
CA ILE A 46 12.34 10.25 7.27
C ILE A 46 12.84 9.02 8.04
N MET A 47 12.71 7.82 7.48
CA MET A 47 13.06 6.57 8.16
C MET A 47 14.56 6.38 8.33
N LYS A 48 15.39 6.88 7.41
CA LYS A 48 16.86 6.68 7.45
C LYS A 48 17.64 7.83 8.08
N LYS A 49 17.14 9.06 7.97
CA LYS A 49 17.90 10.27 8.26
C LYS A 49 17.36 11.10 9.42
N THR A 50 16.21 10.75 10.00
CA THR A 50 15.60 11.53 11.08
C THR A 50 15.51 10.77 12.40
N SER A 51 15.51 11.52 13.51
CA SER A 51 15.26 10.97 14.85
C SER A 51 13.87 10.31 14.95
N PHE A 52 12.91 10.77 14.14
CA PHE A 52 11.58 10.18 14.07
C PHE A 52 11.64 8.73 13.57
N GLY A 53 12.34 8.47 12.46
CA GLY A 53 12.51 7.14 11.90
C GLY A 53 13.22 6.18 12.87
N TYR A 54 14.24 6.68 13.58
CA TYR A 54 14.91 5.91 14.62
C TYR A 54 13.95 5.51 15.76
N LYS A 55 13.22 6.48 16.31
CA LYS A 55 12.24 6.25 17.39
C LYS A 55 11.14 5.31 16.95
N ALA A 56 10.61 5.46 15.74
CA ALA A 56 9.59 4.58 15.16
C ALA A 56 10.09 3.13 15.05
N LYS A 57 11.32 2.94 14.56
CA LYS A 57 11.93 1.62 14.41
C LYS A 57 12.18 0.96 15.76
N MET A 58 12.72 1.69 16.74
CA MET A 58 12.99 1.16 18.08
C MET A 58 11.70 0.81 18.82
N GLY A 59 10.68 1.68 18.74
CA GLY A 59 9.36 1.41 19.33
C GLY A 59 8.66 0.21 18.72
N GLY A 60 8.85 -0.03 17.40
CA GLY A 60 8.28 -1.19 16.71
C GLY A 60 9.02 -2.51 16.98
N LEU A 61 10.33 -2.48 17.22
CA LEU A 61 11.13 -3.68 17.50
C LEU A 61 10.97 -4.16 18.96
N ASN A 62 11.06 -3.25 19.90
CA ASN A 62 10.89 -3.55 21.33
C ASN A 62 10.35 -2.32 22.08
N PRO A 63 9.04 -2.26 22.33
CA PRO A 63 8.42 -1.13 23.03
C PRO A 63 8.96 -0.92 24.45
N ASN A 64 9.26 -2.00 25.17
CA ASN A 64 9.79 -1.91 26.55
C ASN A 64 11.18 -1.28 26.54
N PHE A 65 12.08 -1.77 25.68
CA PHE A 65 13.41 -1.20 25.53
C PHE A 65 13.36 0.28 25.10
N ALA A 66 12.48 0.64 24.17
CA ALA A 66 12.30 2.01 23.74
C ALA A 66 11.86 2.94 24.90
N ASN A 67 10.95 2.46 25.76
CA ASN A 67 10.48 3.20 26.92
C ASN A 67 11.61 3.41 27.96
N TYR A 68 12.48 2.42 28.20
CA TYR A 68 13.67 2.59 29.05
C TYR A 68 14.64 3.63 28.47
N GLY A 69 14.75 3.72 27.14
CA GLY A 69 15.50 4.74 26.43
C GLY A 69 14.83 6.12 26.35
N GLY A 70 13.74 6.35 27.08
CA GLY A 70 13.02 7.63 27.09
C GLY A 70 12.13 7.88 25.88
N ILE A 71 11.91 6.87 25.02
CA ILE A 71 11.03 6.96 23.85
C ILE A 71 9.64 6.49 24.27
N ASN A 72 8.67 7.39 24.28
CA ASN A 72 7.28 7.01 24.54
C ASN A 72 6.70 6.26 23.31
N SER A 73 6.70 4.93 23.39
CA SER A 73 6.26 4.03 22.30
C SER A 73 4.80 4.27 21.91
N THR A 74 3.93 4.58 22.87
CA THR A 74 2.50 4.86 22.62
C THR A 74 2.32 6.12 21.78
N LYS A 75 2.96 7.23 22.15
CA LYS A 75 2.91 8.46 21.37
C LYS A 75 3.48 8.26 19.96
N MET A 76 4.57 7.48 19.86
CA MET A 76 5.19 7.18 18.58
C MET A 76 4.26 6.38 17.66
N MET A 77 3.50 5.44 18.20
CA MET A 77 2.50 4.69 17.46
C MET A 77 1.42 5.62 16.87
N TYR A 78 0.92 6.58 17.65
CA TYR A 78 -0.04 7.57 17.14
C TYR A 78 0.52 8.39 15.97
N TYR A 79 1.75 8.88 16.08
CA TYR A 79 2.37 9.65 14.99
C TYR A 79 2.56 8.83 13.71
N VAL A 80 2.94 7.55 13.85
CA VAL A 80 3.09 6.64 12.70
C VAL A 80 1.72 6.37 12.05
N LEU A 81 0.67 6.16 12.85
CA LEU A 81 -0.69 5.97 12.33
C LEU A 81 -1.22 7.23 11.62
N MET A 82 -0.99 8.42 12.18
CA MET A 82 -1.36 9.69 11.52
C MET A 82 -0.64 9.86 10.19
N LEU A 83 0.66 9.55 10.13
CA LEU A 83 1.44 9.60 8.89
C LEU A 83 0.92 8.60 7.86
N SER A 84 0.59 7.38 8.30
CA SER A 84 0.00 6.35 7.43
C SER A 84 -1.35 6.80 6.86
N GLY A 85 -2.22 7.37 7.71
CA GLY A 85 -3.52 7.92 7.27
C GLY A 85 -3.37 9.06 6.28
N ALA A 86 -2.40 9.96 6.50
CA ALA A 86 -2.10 11.05 5.57
C ALA A 86 -1.66 10.52 4.20
N LEU A 87 -0.77 9.52 4.16
CA LEU A 87 -0.35 8.89 2.90
C LEU A 87 -1.51 8.18 2.19
N ALA A 88 -2.38 7.49 2.93
CA ALA A 88 -3.57 6.87 2.36
C ALA A 88 -4.52 7.92 1.77
N GLY A 89 -4.71 9.07 2.45
CA GLY A 89 -5.49 10.19 1.94
C GLY A 89 -4.93 10.77 0.64
N VAL A 90 -3.61 10.95 0.56
CA VAL A 90 -2.94 11.38 -0.69
C VAL A 90 -3.17 10.35 -1.80
N GLY A 91 -3.05 9.06 -1.51
CA GLY A 91 -3.33 7.99 -2.48
C GLY A 91 -4.76 8.03 -3.01
N GLY A 92 -5.75 8.16 -2.11
CA GLY A 92 -7.16 8.32 -2.49
C GLY A 92 -7.42 9.58 -3.32
N ALA A 93 -6.81 10.71 -2.95
CA ALA A 93 -6.92 11.94 -3.72
C ALA A 93 -6.33 11.78 -5.13
N CYS A 94 -5.17 11.12 -5.27
CA CYS A 94 -4.57 10.85 -6.58
C CYS A 94 -5.46 9.97 -7.45
N GLU A 95 -6.15 8.98 -6.87
CA GLU A 95 -7.08 8.13 -7.62
C GLU A 95 -8.30 8.91 -8.11
N VAL A 96 -8.92 9.71 -7.22
CA VAL A 96 -10.11 10.51 -7.60
C VAL A 96 -9.75 11.57 -8.63
N LEU A 97 -8.67 12.34 -8.39
CA LEU A 97 -8.32 13.51 -9.22
C LEU A 97 -7.54 13.14 -10.49
N GLY A 98 -6.87 11.98 -10.51
CA GLY A 98 -6.04 11.56 -11.63
C GLY A 98 -6.71 10.59 -12.60
N THR A 99 -7.56 9.69 -12.08
CA THR A 99 -8.10 8.58 -12.88
C THR A 99 -9.56 8.79 -13.24
N ARG A 100 -10.39 9.19 -12.29
CA ARG A 100 -11.86 9.16 -12.43
C ARG A 100 -12.51 10.53 -12.59
N TYR A 101 -11.90 11.59 -12.06
CA TYR A 101 -12.43 12.96 -12.03
C TYR A 101 -13.82 13.10 -11.38
N ARG A 102 -14.25 12.08 -10.64
CA ARG A 102 -15.48 12.03 -9.84
C ARG A 102 -15.36 10.95 -8.78
N TYR A 103 -16.05 11.11 -7.68
CA TYR A 103 -16.22 10.04 -6.70
C TYR A 103 -17.44 9.21 -7.09
N VAL A 104 -17.27 7.90 -7.10
CA VAL A 104 -18.34 6.91 -7.26
C VAL A 104 -18.30 6.02 -6.04
N ASP A 105 -19.48 5.64 -5.52
CA ASP A 105 -19.55 4.73 -4.38
C ASP A 105 -18.78 3.44 -4.65
N SER A 106 -18.14 2.92 -3.60
CA SER A 106 -17.29 1.70 -3.64
C SER A 106 -16.04 1.78 -4.53
N MET A 107 -15.74 2.93 -5.16
CA MET A 107 -14.63 3.10 -6.09
C MET A 107 -13.25 2.80 -5.48
N ILE A 108 -13.05 3.14 -4.21
CA ILE A 108 -11.79 2.90 -3.48
C ILE A 108 -11.80 1.53 -2.82
N THR A 109 -12.95 1.06 -2.36
CA THR A 109 -13.10 -0.19 -1.61
C THR A 109 -13.14 -1.42 -2.52
N SER A 110 -13.87 -1.33 -3.64
CA SER A 110 -14.07 -2.46 -4.56
C SER A 110 -12.76 -3.03 -5.15
N PRO A 111 -11.76 -2.21 -5.57
CA PRO A 111 -10.50 -2.75 -6.09
C PRO A 111 -9.59 -3.38 -5.03
N GLY A 112 -9.93 -3.27 -3.74
CA GLY A 112 -9.15 -3.88 -2.67
C GLY A 112 -7.73 -3.30 -2.51
N TYR A 113 -7.54 -2.02 -2.78
CA TYR A 113 -6.21 -1.36 -2.69
C TYR A 113 -5.52 -1.54 -1.34
N ALA A 114 -6.28 -1.57 -0.25
CA ALA A 114 -5.74 -1.79 1.08
C ALA A 114 -5.10 -3.18 1.21
N TRP A 115 -5.78 -4.22 0.73
CA TRP A 115 -5.26 -5.59 0.73
C TRP A 115 -4.03 -5.73 -0.16
N THR A 116 -4.08 -5.17 -1.36
CA THR A 116 -2.93 -5.16 -2.28
C THR A 116 -1.73 -4.43 -1.66
N GLY A 117 -1.96 -3.34 -0.92
CA GLY A 117 -0.92 -2.62 -0.20
C GLY A 117 -0.28 -3.44 0.92
N ILE A 118 -1.07 -4.21 1.68
CA ILE A 118 -0.56 -5.13 2.71
C ILE A 118 0.32 -6.22 2.05
N ILE A 119 -0.15 -6.82 0.95
CA ILE A 119 0.60 -7.84 0.21
C ILE A 119 1.93 -7.26 -0.29
N ALA A 120 1.93 -6.07 -0.89
CA ALA A 120 3.15 -5.39 -1.37
C ALA A 120 4.14 -5.13 -0.23
N SER A 121 3.64 -4.71 0.94
CA SER A 121 4.45 -4.47 2.13
C SER A 121 5.10 -5.74 2.66
N LEU A 122 4.34 -6.83 2.79
CA LEU A 122 4.84 -8.13 3.21
C LEU A 122 5.87 -8.69 2.21
N MET A 123 5.58 -8.60 0.92
CA MET A 123 6.48 -9.05 -0.15
C MET A 123 7.85 -8.37 -0.09
N SER A 124 7.89 -7.10 0.26
CA SER A 124 9.09 -6.28 0.34
C SER A 124 9.75 -6.25 1.73
N SER A 125 9.26 -7.03 2.70
CA SER A 125 9.73 -6.98 4.09
C SER A 125 9.69 -5.57 4.69
N ASN A 126 8.67 -4.79 4.37
CA ASN A 126 8.46 -3.41 4.82
C ASN A 126 9.56 -2.41 4.35
N HIS A 127 10.33 -2.75 3.31
CA HIS A 127 11.31 -1.82 2.76
C HIS A 127 10.65 -0.86 1.75
N PRO A 128 10.74 0.48 1.92
CA PRO A 128 9.98 1.42 1.09
C PRO A 128 10.21 1.31 -0.42
N VAL A 129 11.46 1.12 -0.86
CA VAL A 129 11.77 0.89 -2.29
C VAL A 129 11.21 -0.45 -2.76
N GLY A 130 11.30 -1.48 -1.92
CA GLY A 130 10.72 -2.79 -2.21
C GLY A 130 9.20 -2.72 -2.38
N ILE A 131 8.51 -1.92 -1.56
CA ILE A 131 7.06 -1.69 -1.66
C ILE A 131 6.71 -1.08 -3.03
N LEU A 132 7.49 -0.10 -3.51
CA LEU A 132 7.28 0.51 -4.82
C LEU A 132 7.40 -0.54 -5.95
N VAL A 133 8.45 -1.36 -5.94
CA VAL A 133 8.65 -2.41 -6.96
C VAL A 133 7.55 -3.47 -6.88
N SER A 134 7.21 -3.92 -5.66
CA SER A 134 6.15 -4.91 -5.45
C SER A 134 4.77 -4.38 -5.86
N SER A 135 4.46 -3.11 -5.60
CA SER A 135 3.18 -2.52 -6.00
C SER A 135 3.07 -2.36 -7.52
N ILE A 136 4.14 -2.01 -8.22
CA ILE A 136 4.15 -2.00 -9.70
C ILE A 136 3.91 -3.40 -10.25
N PHE A 137 4.56 -4.42 -9.68
CA PHE A 137 4.36 -5.81 -10.08
C PHE A 137 2.91 -6.26 -9.87
N LEU A 138 2.33 -6.01 -8.70
CA LEU A 138 0.94 -6.36 -8.40
C LEU A 138 -0.05 -5.58 -9.27
N ALA A 139 0.21 -4.30 -9.53
CA ALA A 139 -0.60 -3.50 -10.45
C ALA A 139 -0.56 -4.07 -11.88
N GLY A 140 0.61 -4.53 -12.33
CA GLY A 140 0.75 -5.22 -13.61
C GLY A 140 -0.08 -6.50 -13.69
N LEU A 141 -0.08 -7.31 -12.60
CA LEU A 141 -0.90 -8.53 -12.53
C LEU A 141 -2.40 -8.20 -12.59
N THR A 142 -2.87 -7.22 -11.82
CA THR A 142 -4.29 -6.85 -11.81
C THR A 142 -4.74 -6.27 -13.15
N THR A 143 -3.91 -5.41 -13.76
CA THR A 143 -4.22 -4.82 -15.07
C THR A 143 -4.15 -5.86 -16.19
N GLY A 144 -3.14 -6.74 -16.16
CA GLY A 144 -3.02 -7.86 -17.10
C GLY A 144 -4.22 -8.81 -17.01
N GLY A 145 -4.62 -9.17 -15.78
CA GLY A 145 -5.79 -10.01 -15.54
C GLY A 145 -7.07 -9.38 -16.08
N SER A 146 -7.32 -8.10 -15.82
CA SER A 146 -8.51 -7.41 -16.34
C SER A 146 -8.49 -7.25 -17.87
N THR A 147 -7.32 -7.26 -18.50
CA THR A 147 -7.20 -7.27 -19.97
C THR A 147 -7.57 -8.62 -20.54
N ILE A 148 -7.11 -9.72 -19.92
CA ILE A 148 -7.45 -11.09 -20.30
C ILE A 148 -8.97 -11.32 -20.16
N GLU A 149 -9.55 -10.86 -19.06
CA GLU A 149 -10.99 -10.90 -18.82
C GLU A 149 -11.77 -10.29 -19.99
N ARG A 150 -11.40 -9.07 -20.39
CA ARG A 150 -12.08 -8.36 -21.48
C ARG A 150 -11.85 -8.98 -22.85
N SER A 151 -10.69 -9.57 -23.11
CA SER A 151 -10.34 -10.12 -24.43
C SER A 151 -10.78 -11.56 -24.62
N MET A 152 -10.83 -12.36 -23.57
CA MET A 152 -11.08 -13.80 -23.62
C MET A 152 -12.41 -14.21 -22.94
N GLY A 153 -13.12 -13.26 -22.32
CA GLY A 153 -14.36 -13.54 -21.58
C GLY A 153 -14.14 -14.41 -20.34
N VAL A 154 -12.89 -14.47 -19.84
CA VAL A 154 -12.54 -15.22 -18.62
C VAL A 154 -13.03 -14.42 -17.41
N PRO A 155 -13.73 -15.04 -16.44
CA PRO A 155 -14.20 -14.35 -15.25
C PRO A 155 -13.08 -13.70 -14.43
N SER A 156 -13.31 -12.51 -13.86
CA SER A 156 -12.35 -11.74 -13.02
C SER A 156 -11.87 -12.51 -11.80
N GLU A 157 -12.63 -13.50 -11.36
CA GLU A 157 -12.32 -14.41 -10.26
C GLU A 157 -10.99 -15.15 -10.47
N VAL A 158 -10.63 -15.45 -11.72
CA VAL A 158 -9.35 -16.13 -12.04
C VAL A 158 -8.16 -15.26 -11.63
N THR A 159 -8.22 -13.96 -11.90
CA THR A 159 -7.16 -13.01 -11.46
C THR A 159 -7.08 -12.95 -9.94
N THR A 160 -8.22 -12.93 -9.26
CA THR A 160 -8.31 -12.94 -7.80
C THR A 160 -7.73 -14.23 -7.21
N ILE A 161 -7.99 -15.38 -7.82
CA ILE A 161 -7.41 -16.68 -7.41
C ILE A 161 -5.88 -16.66 -7.55
N ILE A 162 -5.37 -16.19 -8.68
CA ILE A 162 -3.91 -16.08 -8.91
C ILE A 162 -3.28 -15.18 -7.85
N GLN A 163 -3.88 -14.02 -7.57
CA GLN A 163 -3.40 -13.11 -6.54
C GLN A 163 -3.47 -13.74 -5.15
N GLY A 164 -4.51 -14.52 -4.86
CA GLY A 164 -4.66 -15.28 -3.62
C GLY A 164 -3.53 -16.31 -3.45
N ILE A 165 -3.22 -17.07 -4.48
CA ILE A 165 -2.12 -18.06 -4.47
C ILE A 165 -0.79 -17.37 -4.22
N ILE A 166 -0.50 -16.26 -4.92
CA ILE A 166 0.73 -15.49 -4.72
C ILE A 166 0.82 -15.00 -3.28
N THR A 167 -0.29 -14.50 -2.72
CA THR A 167 -0.34 -14.05 -1.32
C THR A 167 -0.04 -15.18 -0.34
N LEU A 168 -0.63 -16.37 -0.55
CA LEU A 168 -0.38 -17.55 0.28
C LEU A 168 1.09 -17.97 0.24
N LEU A 169 1.70 -18.02 -0.95
CA LEU A 169 3.11 -18.38 -1.11
C LEU A 169 4.05 -17.39 -0.40
N ILE A 170 3.76 -16.09 -0.50
CA ILE A 170 4.53 -15.05 0.17
C ILE A 170 4.38 -15.16 1.69
N THR A 171 3.16 -15.34 2.19
CA THR A 171 2.88 -15.50 3.61
C THR A 171 3.53 -16.75 4.18
N ALA A 172 3.48 -17.87 3.46
CA ALA A 172 4.15 -19.13 3.84
C ALA A 172 5.68 -18.93 3.96
N LYS A 173 6.31 -18.22 3.02
CA LYS A 173 7.74 -17.89 3.08
C LYS A 173 8.08 -17.08 4.34
N PHE A 174 7.23 -16.13 4.72
CA PHE A 174 7.40 -15.35 5.94
C PHE A 174 7.25 -16.21 7.20
N ALA A 175 6.24 -17.06 7.25
CA ALA A 175 6.00 -17.97 8.37
C ALA A 175 7.18 -18.92 8.58
N VAL A 176 7.71 -19.52 7.51
CA VAL A 176 8.89 -20.40 7.56
C VAL A 176 10.13 -19.64 8.04
N LYS A 177 10.36 -18.41 7.55
CA LYS A 177 11.50 -17.59 8.00
C LYS A 177 11.40 -17.22 9.47
N TRP A 178 10.20 -16.90 9.96
CA TRP A 178 9.95 -16.59 11.35
C TRP A 178 10.17 -17.82 12.25
N TYR A 179 9.69 -19.00 11.82
CA TYR A 179 9.84 -20.26 12.53
C TYR A 179 11.33 -20.65 12.67
N LYS A 180 12.10 -20.59 11.57
CA LYS A 180 13.55 -20.83 11.61
C LYS A 180 14.29 -19.86 12.51
N LYS A 181 13.89 -18.59 12.55
CA LYS A 181 14.49 -17.61 13.46
C LYS A 181 14.22 -17.95 14.92
N LYS A 182 13.02 -18.44 15.23
CA LYS A 182 12.65 -18.86 16.60
C LYS A 182 13.46 -20.08 17.05
N GLN A 183 13.63 -21.09 16.21
CA GLN A 183 14.46 -22.28 16.51
C GLN A 183 15.91 -21.88 16.80
N ASN A 184 16.53 -21.05 15.98
CA ASN A 184 17.91 -20.61 16.18
C ASN A 184 18.13 -19.82 17.49
N ILE A 185 17.08 -19.22 18.06
CA ILE A 185 17.17 -18.55 19.37
C ILE A 185 17.08 -19.59 20.49
N THR A 186 16.18 -20.55 20.39
CA THR A 186 16.00 -21.62 21.40
C THR A 186 17.23 -22.51 21.46
N ASP A 187 17.86 -22.84 20.33
CA ASP A 187 19.09 -23.63 20.31
C ASP A 187 20.29 -22.91 20.94
N LYS A 188 20.32 -21.58 20.89
CA LYS A 188 21.36 -20.77 21.53
C LYS A 188 21.16 -20.60 23.04
N GLU A 189 19.92 -20.61 23.51
CA GLU A 189 19.59 -20.53 24.94
C GLU A 189 19.69 -21.88 25.62
N GLY A 190 19.60 -23.01 24.91
CA GLY A 190 19.74 -24.37 25.44
C GLY A 190 21.19 -24.86 25.56
N VAL A 191 22.19 -24.09 25.15
CA VAL A 191 23.63 -24.42 25.18
C VAL A 191 24.35 -23.68 26.32
N GLN A 192 23.65 -22.91 27.16
CA GLN A 192 24.15 -22.32 28.41
C GLN A 192 23.59 -23.08 29.62
#